data_655fbdefc5ae564763ad53746d1ca857
#
_entry.id   655fbdefc5ae564763ad53746d1ca857
#
_cell.length_a   1.000
_cell.length_b   1.000
_cell.length_c   1.000
_cell.angle_alpha   90.00
_cell.angle_beta   90.00
_cell.angle_gamma   90.00
#
_symmetry.space_group_name_H-M   'P 1'
#
loop_
_entity.id
_entity.type
_entity.pdbx_description
1 polymer ?
#
loop_
_entity_poly.entity_id
_entity_poly.type
_entity_poly.pdbx_seq_one_letter_code
_entity_poly.pdbx_strand_id
1 'polypeptide(L)'
;GETEEGGAPAVPRLTRIGVGDHLMLGGDNMDLALTHLLERRLSPGAALPAARFSQLVQRCRAAKEQLLGDAAPERVGVTLLGGGARLVGGALTAELAREEAERLVLEGFLPLEPASERPRRKRAGLVEFGLPYPADAAITRHLAAFLERHASVARQALGGSDADGLA
;
A
#
# COMPACT_ATOMS: atom_id res chain seq x y z
N GLY A 1 -20.55 -37.64 -39.60
CA GLY A 1 -20.19 -36.31 -39.18
C GLY A 1 -20.86 -36.03 -37.84
N GLU A 2 -20.14 -36.27 -36.74
CA GLU A 2 -20.58 -35.87 -35.39
C GLU A 2 -20.15 -34.44 -35.19
N THR A 3 -21.11 -33.56 -35.03
CA THR A 3 -20.90 -32.16 -34.63
C THR A 3 -20.61 -32.17 -33.12
N GLU A 4 -19.38 -31.87 -32.73
CA GLU A 4 -19.04 -31.54 -31.34
C GLU A 4 -19.86 -30.31 -30.94
N GLU A 5 -20.80 -30.51 -30.02
CA GLU A 5 -21.48 -29.43 -29.29
C GLU A 5 -20.44 -28.67 -28.48
N GLY A 6 -20.11 -27.46 -28.94
CA GLY A 6 -19.30 -26.52 -28.18
C GLY A 6 -20.02 -26.09 -26.90
N GLY A 7 -19.72 -26.77 -25.79
CA GLY A 7 -20.21 -26.40 -24.49
C GLY A 7 -19.77 -24.97 -24.15
N ALA A 8 -20.73 -24.10 -23.81
CA ALA A 8 -20.42 -22.76 -23.32
C ALA A 8 -19.43 -22.83 -22.15
N PRO A 9 -18.42 -21.94 -22.07
CA PRO A 9 -17.47 -21.96 -20.99
C PRO A 9 -18.20 -21.89 -19.65
N ALA A 10 -17.95 -22.85 -18.78
CA ALA A 10 -18.58 -22.92 -17.47
C ALA A 10 -18.23 -21.65 -16.68
N VAL A 11 -19.22 -20.89 -16.30
CA VAL A 11 -19.03 -19.70 -15.47
C VAL A 11 -18.46 -20.15 -14.12
N PRO A 12 -17.29 -19.65 -13.69
CA PRO A 12 -16.70 -20.04 -12.42
C PRO A 12 -17.62 -19.68 -11.25
N ARG A 13 -17.94 -20.66 -10.43
CA ARG A 13 -18.74 -20.46 -9.22
C ARG A 13 -17.83 -20.05 -8.07
N LEU A 14 -18.04 -18.85 -7.55
CA LEU A 14 -17.31 -18.34 -6.38
C LEU A 14 -18.08 -18.68 -5.09
N THR A 15 -17.41 -19.30 -4.12
CA THR A 15 -17.94 -19.60 -2.80
C THR A 15 -17.07 -18.91 -1.74
N ARG A 16 -17.69 -18.13 -0.86
CA ARG A 16 -16.97 -17.50 0.25
C ARG A 16 -16.68 -18.54 1.32
N ILE A 17 -15.41 -18.82 1.58
CA ILE A 17 -14.95 -19.80 2.55
C ILE A 17 -14.31 -19.19 3.80
N GLY A 18 -14.00 -17.89 3.79
CA GLY A 18 -13.41 -17.20 4.94
C GLY A 18 -13.57 -15.69 4.84
N VAL A 19 -13.53 -15.03 5.99
CA VAL A 19 -13.51 -13.57 6.12
C VAL A 19 -12.42 -13.20 7.10
N GLY A 20 -11.59 -12.23 6.75
CA GLY A 20 -10.54 -11.69 7.61
C GLY A 20 -10.98 -10.47 8.41
N ASP A 21 -10.06 -9.99 9.24
CA ASP A 21 -10.23 -8.74 9.96
C ASP A 21 -10.21 -7.55 8.98
N HIS A 22 -10.86 -6.47 9.35
CA HIS A 22 -10.84 -5.25 8.57
C HIS A 22 -9.48 -4.56 8.70
N LEU A 23 -8.72 -4.50 7.60
CA LEU A 23 -7.45 -3.80 7.53
C LEU A 23 -7.66 -2.42 6.90
N MET A 24 -7.36 -1.36 7.66
CA MET A 24 -7.35 0.00 7.12
C MET A 24 -5.98 0.34 6.53
N LEU A 25 -5.48 -0.53 5.65
CA LEU A 25 -4.21 -0.37 4.95
C LEU A 25 -4.44 -0.32 3.45
N GLY A 26 -3.91 0.70 2.80
CA GLY A 26 -4.08 0.89 1.36
C GLY A 26 -3.34 2.10 0.83
N GLY A 27 -3.72 2.56 -0.36
CA GLY A 27 -3.09 3.66 -1.07
C GLY A 27 -3.00 4.96 -0.28
N ASP A 28 -4.03 5.30 0.49
CA ASP A 28 -4.05 6.50 1.32
C ASP A 28 -2.96 6.48 2.41
N ASN A 29 -2.61 5.30 2.93
CA ASN A 29 -1.51 5.16 3.88
C ASN A 29 -0.15 5.36 3.22
N MET A 30 0.01 4.88 1.99
CA MET A 30 1.20 5.12 1.16
C MET A 30 1.35 6.61 0.87
N ASP A 31 0.25 7.30 0.53
CA ASP A 31 0.22 8.74 0.29
C ASP A 31 0.66 9.51 1.53
N LEU A 32 0.17 9.12 2.72
CA LEU A 32 0.59 9.73 3.99
C LEU A 32 2.07 9.49 4.30
N ALA A 33 2.58 8.30 4.05
CA ALA A 33 4.00 7.99 4.28
C ALA A 33 4.91 8.84 3.37
N LEU A 34 4.56 8.99 2.08
CA LEU A 34 5.26 9.89 1.15
C LEU A 34 5.13 11.35 1.57
N THR A 35 3.95 11.74 2.09
CA THR A 35 3.71 13.10 2.60
C THR A 35 4.64 13.42 3.75
N HIS A 36 4.78 12.55 4.73
CA HIS A 36 5.70 12.76 5.85
C HIS A 36 7.17 12.78 5.41
N LEU A 37 7.53 11.99 4.39
CA LEU A 37 8.87 12.05 3.80
C LEU A 37 9.14 13.45 3.21
N LEU A 38 8.22 13.97 2.41
CA LEU A 38 8.37 15.27 1.77
C LEU A 38 8.17 16.45 2.73
N GLU A 39 7.30 16.32 3.73
CA GLU A 39 7.12 17.33 4.79
C GLU A 39 8.45 17.64 5.48
N ARG A 40 9.22 16.62 5.86
CA ARG A 40 10.54 16.79 6.47
C ARG A 40 11.54 17.54 5.58
N ARG A 41 11.40 17.42 4.25
CA ARG A 41 12.23 18.15 3.28
C ARG A 41 11.77 19.59 3.08
N LEU A 42 10.46 19.79 3.03
CA LEU A 42 9.85 21.11 2.77
C LEU A 42 9.83 22.02 3.99
N SER A 43 9.75 21.42 5.18
CA SER A 43 9.65 22.14 6.46
C SER A 43 10.49 21.46 7.54
N PRO A 44 11.84 21.51 7.45
CA PRO A 44 12.71 20.89 8.44
C PRO A 44 12.47 21.46 9.83
N GLY A 45 12.13 20.58 10.78
CA GLY A 45 11.96 20.96 12.20
C GLY A 45 10.61 21.56 12.57
N ALA A 46 9.67 21.74 11.63
CA ALA A 46 8.32 22.22 11.92
C ALA A 46 7.27 21.46 11.12
N ALA A 47 6.16 21.12 11.76
CA ALA A 47 5.02 20.54 11.06
C ALA A 47 4.33 21.57 10.16
N LEU A 48 3.86 21.13 9.01
CA LEU A 48 3.06 21.99 8.14
C LEU A 48 1.68 22.28 8.76
N PRO A 49 1.12 23.47 8.58
CA PRO A 49 -0.28 23.74 8.92
C PRO A 49 -1.21 22.72 8.24
N ALA A 50 -2.30 22.32 8.92
CA ALA A 50 -3.21 21.25 8.46
C ALA A 50 -3.66 21.41 7.01
N ALA A 51 -4.02 22.62 6.58
CA ALA A 51 -4.43 22.91 5.20
C ALA A 51 -3.30 22.63 4.18
N ARG A 52 -2.05 23.00 4.52
CA ARG A 52 -0.87 22.71 3.67
C ARG A 52 -0.53 21.22 3.66
N PHE A 53 -0.63 20.57 4.81
CA PHE A 53 -0.43 19.13 4.90
C PHE A 53 -1.42 18.38 4.01
N SER A 54 -2.73 18.74 4.06
CA SER A 54 -3.75 18.14 3.19
C SER A 54 -3.47 18.38 1.70
N GLN A 55 -2.99 19.57 1.32
CA GLN A 55 -2.54 19.82 -0.06
C GLN A 55 -1.35 18.95 -0.44
N LEU A 56 -0.38 18.78 0.47
CA LEU A 56 0.78 17.91 0.23
C LEU A 56 0.34 16.47 0.02
N VAL A 57 -0.62 15.94 0.80
CA VAL A 57 -1.19 14.58 0.61
C VAL A 57 -1.70 14.40 -0.81
N GLN A 58 -2.49 15.35 -1.33
CA GLN A 58 -3.01 15.26 -2.71
C GLN A 58 -1.90 15.32 -3.77
N ARG A 59 -0.87 16.13 -3.53
CA ARG A 59 0.30 16.20 -4.43
C ARG A 59 1.13 14.91 -4.38
N CYS A 60 1.31 14.32 -3.20
CA CYS A 60 1.99 13.03 -3.03
C CYS A 60 1.24 11.89 -3.70
N ARG A 61 -0.11 11.87 -3.62
CA ARG A 61 -0.94 10.91 -4.35
C ARG A 61 -0.67 11.00 -5.85
N ALA A 62 -0.78 12.19 -6.44
CA ALA A 62 -0.54 12.38 -7.86
C ALA A 62 0.90 12.02 -8.26
N ALA A 63 1.89 12.37 -7.44
CA ALA A 63 3.29 12.01 -7.66
C ALA A 63 3.50 10.50 -7.59
N LYS A 64 2.90 9.81 -6.61
CA LYS A 64 2.94 8.35 -6.50
C LYS A 64 2.38 7.67 -7.75
N GLU A 65 1.20 8.10 -8.20
CA GLU A 65 0.55 7.53 -9.38
C GLU A 65 1.38 7.73 -10.65
N GLN A 66 2.04 8.87 -10.78
CA GLN A 66 2.96 9.12 -11.90
C GLN A 66 4.23 8.29 -11.83
N LEU A 67 4.86 8.19 -10.64
CA LEU A 67 6.14 7.50 -10.44
C LEU A 67 6.02 5.97 -10.50
N LEU A 68 4.84 5.44 -10.20
CA LEU A 68 4.59 3.98 -10.19
C LEU A 68 3.73 3.51 -11.38
N GLY A 69 3.44 4.40 -12.34
CA GLY A 69 2.72 4.08 -13.56
C GLY A 69 3.61 3.51 -14.67
N ASP A 70 3.01 3.09 -15.78
CA ASP A 70 3.71 2.41 -16.89
C ASP A 70 4.78 3.27 -17.58
N ALA A 71 4.56 4.58 -17.70
CA ALA A 71 5.49 5.53 -18.32
C ALA A 71 6.12 6.45 -17.27
N ALA A 72 6.52 5.89 -16.13
CA ALA A 72 6.95 6.63 -14.97
C ALA A 72 8.24 7.44 -15.25
N PRO A 73 8.26 8.75 -14.91
CA PRO A 73 9.48 9.54 -14.92
C PRO A 73 10.41 9.12 -13.77
N GLU A 74 11.69 9.47 -13.89
CA GLU A 74 12.68 9.23 -12.82
C GLU A 74 12.37 10.03 -11.55
N ARG A 75 11.81 11.22 -11.71
CA ARG A 75 11.52 12.17 -10.63
C ARG A 75 10.28 12.99 -10.91
N VAL A 76 9.59 13.39 -9.85
CA VAL A 76 8.45 14.32 -9.89
C VAL A 76 8.68 15.45 -8.90
N GLY A 77 8.52 16.68 -9.36
CA GLY A 77 8.54 17.88 -8.52
C GLY A 77 7.20 18.06 -7.80
N VAL A 78 7.23 18.14 -6.49
CA VAL A 78 6.06 18.38 -5.64
C VAL A 78 6.15 19.80 -5.10
N THR A 79 5.22 20.67 -5.53
CA THR A 79 5.20 22.08 -5.17
C THR A 79 3.98 22.44 -4.34
N LEU A 80 4.19 23.09 -3.21
CA LEU A 80 3.17 23.73 -2.39
C LEU A 80 3.21 25.25 -2.63
N LEU A 81 2.12 25.80 -3.12
CA LEU A 81 1.99 27.23 -3.29
C LEU A 81 1.82 27.92 -1.95
N GLY A 82 2.45 29.09 -1.79
CA GLY A 82 2.31 29.91 -0.58
C GLY A 82 0.86 30.30 -0.31
N GLY A 83 0.34 30.00 0.87
CA GLY A 83 -0.99 30.43 1.30
C GLY A 83 -0.90 31.75 2.07
N GLY A 84 -1.40 32.82 1.51
CA GLY A 84 -1.51 34.10 2.18
C GLY A 84 -1.78 35.24 1.20
N ALA A 85 -2.57 36.24 1.61
CA ALA A 85 -2.91 37.43 0.82
C ALA A 85 -1.71 38.34 0.50
N ARG A 86 -0.50 37.96 0.89
CA ARG A 86 0.76 38.58 0.47
C ARG A 86 1.40 37.78 -0.63
N LEU A 87 1.58 38.39 -1.77
CA LEU A 87 2.23 37.87 -2.99
C LEU A 87 3.71 37.42 -2.81
N VAL A 88 4.20 37.26 -1.58
CA VAL A 88 5.60 37.00 -1.21
C VAL A 88 5.75 35.75 -0.35
N GLY A 89 4.79 34.84 -0.39
CA GLY A 89 4.95 33.49 0.22
C GLY A 89 5.53 32.56 -0.83
N GLY A 90 6.85 32.34 -0.82
CA GLY A 90 7.52 31.50 -1.79
C GLY A 90 6.91 30.10 -1.89
N ALA A 91 6.84 29.57 -3.11
CA ALA A 91 6.49 28.18 -3.33
C ALA A 91 7.55 27.28 -2.68
N LEU A 92 7.12 26.28 -1.91
CA LEU A 92 7.99 25.23 -1.40
C LEU A 92 7.98 24.10 -2.41
N THR A 93 9.15 23.69 -2.89
CA THR A 93 9.29 22.59 -3.84
C THR A 93 10.25 21.56 -3.31
N ALA A 94 9.88 20.29 -3.42
CA ALA A 94 10.75 19.15 -3.18
C ALA A 94 10.59 18.15 -4.32
N GLU A 95 11.64 17.44 -4.63
CA GLU A 95 11.60 16.32 -5.58
C GLU A 95 11.35 15.00 -4.85
N LEU A 96 10.57 14.14 -5.48
CA LEU A 96 10.40 12.75 -5.13
C LEU A 96 10.95 11.89 -6.26
N ALA A 97 11.95 11.06 -5.97
CA ALA A 97 12.50 10.13 -6.93
C ALA A 97 11.64 8.86 -6.99
N ARG A 98 11.60 8.24 -8.18
CA ARG A 98 10.91 6.97 -8.40
C ARG A 98 11.40 5.89 -7.46
N GLU A 99 12.71 5.72 -7.33
CA GLU A 99 13.33 4.75 -6.43
C GLU A 99 12.91 4.93 -4.96
N GLU A 100 12.73 6.18 -4.51
CA GLU A 100 12.26 6.46 -3.15
C GLU A 100 10.80 6.07 -2.96
N ALA A 101 9.95 6.34 -3.95
CA ALA A 101 8.55 5.94 -3.94
C ALA A 101 8.41 4.41 -3.98
N GLU A 102 9.15 3.74 -4.86
CA GLU A 102 9.19 2.28 -4.96
C GLU A 102 9.65 1.65 -3.65
N ARG A 103 10.76 2.09 -3.08
CA ARG A 103 11.28 1.58 -1.81
C ARG A 103 10.26 1.74 -0.69
N LEU A 104 9.67 2.92 -0.53
CA LEU A 104 8.71 3.17 0.52
C LEU A 104 7.45 2.32 0.35
N VAL A 105 6.93 2.18 -0.86
CA VAL A 105 5.71 1.42 -1.15
C VAL A 105 5.97 -0.08 -1.10
N LEU A 106 7.00 -0.57 -1.81
CA LEU A 106 7.25 -2.00 -1.93
C LEU A 106 7.83 -2.58 -0.64
N GLU A 107 8.90 -1.98 -0.10
CA GLU A 107 9.53 -2.50 1.12
C GLU A 107 8.72 -2.19 2.39
N GLY A 108 7.97 -1.07 2.40
CA GLY A 108 7.17 -0.67 3.56
C GLY A 108 5.81 -1.35 3.64
N PHE A 109 5.12 -1.51 2.52
CA PHE A 109 3.74 -2.02 2.50
C PHE A 109 3.59 -3.39 1.85
N LEU A 110 4.48 -3.75 0.94
CA LEU A 110 4.43 -4.99 0.17
C LEU A 110 5.78 -5.74 0.21
N PRO A 111 6.44 -5.87 1.37
CA PRO A 111 7.74 -6.52 1.44
C PRO A 111 7.66 -7.96 0.94
N LEU A 112 8.72 -8.38 0.23
CA LEU A 112 8.90 -9.76 -0.20
C LEU A 112 9.47 -10.55 1.00
N GLU A 113 8.63 -11.33 1.66
CA GLU A 113 8.98 -12.06 2.87
C GLU A 113 8.45 -13.50 2.82
N PRO A 114 9.03 -14.42 3.61
CA PRO A 114 8.50 -15.77 3.74
C PRO A 114 7.04 -15.75 4.20
N ALA A 115 6.21 -16.67 3.68
CA ALA A 115 4.81 -16.80 4.07
C ALA A 115 4.61 -17.14 5.56
N SER A 116 5.66 -17.59 6.25
CA SER A 116 5.67 -17.83 7.70
C SER A 116 5.77 -16.55 8.54
N GLU A 117 6.16 -15.40 7.95
CA GLU A 117 6.22 -14.14 8.67
C GLU A 117 4.82 -13.68 9.09
N ARG A 118 4.73 -13.14 10.30
CA ARG A 118 3.47 -12.68 10.88
C ARG A 118 3.47 -11.18 11.09
N PRO A 119 2.26 -10.55 11.07
CA PRO A 119 2.15 -9.14 11.41
C PRO A 119 2.75 -8.87 12.77
N ARG A 120 3.65 -7.90 12.83
CA ARG A 120 4.32 -7.50 14.08
C ARG A 120 3.32 -6.80 14.99
N ARG A 121 3.09 -7.40 16.16
CA ARG A 121 2.31 -6.75 17.22
C ARG A 121 3.15 -5.63 17.83
N LYS A 122 2.97 -4.41 17.30
CA LYS A 122 3.42 -3.13 17.90
C LYS A 122 4.92 -2.86 18.11
N ARG A 123 5.32 -1.78 17.72
CA ARG A 123 5.86 -0.55 18.33
C ARG A 123 6.83 0.22 17.45
N ALA A 124 7.45 -0.36 16.46
CA ALA A 124 8.63 0.27 15.88
C ALA A 124 8.51 0.76 14.42
N GLY A 125 7.76 0.07 13.55
CA GLY A 125 7.93 0.29 12.11
C GLY A 125 7.29 1.57 11.56
N LEU A 126 6.12 1.96 12.03
CA LEU A 126 5.37 3.11 11.48
C LEU A 126 5.46 4.39 12.32
N VAL A 127 5.91 4.28 13.56
CA VAL A 127 6.29 5.45 14.37
C VAL A 127 7.45 6.19 13.71
N GLU A 128 8.32 5.49 12.99
CA GLU A 128 9.42 6.08 12.22
C GLU A 128 8.93 6.98 11.08
N PHE A 129 7.74 6.70 10.53
CA PHE A 129 7.07 7.52 9.51
C PHE A 129 6.00 8.47 10.08
N GLY A 130 5.82 8.52 11.41
CA GLY A 130 4.84 9.40 12.05
C GLY A 130 3.37 9.02 11.83
N LEU A 131 3.10 7.77 11.38
CA LEU A 131 1.75 7.29 11.11
C LEU A 131 1.14 6.66 12.37
N PRO A 132 -0.07 7.07 12.82
CA PRO A 132 -0.69 6.61 14.05
C PRO A 132 -1.33 5.21 13.95
N TYR A 133 -0.85 4.33 13.08
CA TYR A 133 -1.46 3.02 12.90
C TYR A 133 -0.91 2.01 13.91
N PRO A 134 -1.80 1.33 14.66
CA PRO A 134 -1.40 0.32 15.64
C PRO A 134 -0.96 -1.01 15.00
N ALA A 135 -1.16 -1.18 13.70
CA ALA A 135 -0.88 -2.41 12.96
C ALA A 135 0.40 -2.30 12.14
N ASP A 136 1.00 -3.45 11.82
CA ASP A 136 2.07 -3.57 10.85
C ASP A 136 1.60 -3.08 9.47
N ALA A 137 2.38 -2.24 8.80
CA ALA A 137 2.05 -1.73 7.47
C ALA A 137 2.18 -2.78 6.37
N ALA A 138 2.90 -3.87 6.61
CA ALA A 138 3.15 -4.91 5.63
C ALA A 138 1.87 -5.70 5.29
N ILE A 139 1.18 -5.30 4.24
CA ILE A 139 -0.05 -5.93 3.76
C ILE A 139 0.19 -7.41 3.46
N THR A 140 1.37 -7.75 2.92
CA THR A 140 1.77 -9.12 2.60
C THR A 140 1.78 -10.04 3.83
N ARG A 141 2.18 -9.56 5.02
CA ARG A 141 2.14 -10.34 6.27
C ARG A 141 0.71 -10.61 6.72
N HIS A 142 -0.17 -9.62 6.61
CA HIS A 142 -1.59 -9.81 6.94
C HIS A 142 -2.25 -10.81 5.99
N LEU A 143 -1.91 -10.73 4.69
CA LEU A 143 -2.40 -11.68 3.69
C LEU A 143 -1.91 -13.10 3.99
N ALA A 144 -0.63 -13.28 4.28
CA ALA A 144 -0.06 -14.58 4.64
C ALA A 144 -0.76 -15.18 5.88
N ALA A 145 -0.95 -14.38 6.93
CA ALA A 145 -1.66 -14.80 8.14
C ALA A 145 -3.13 -15.17 7.87
N PHE A 146 -3.79 -14.45 6.98
CA PHE A 146 -5.16 -14.77 6.55
C PHE A 146 -5.22 -16.11 5.79
N LEU A 147 -4.34 -16.29 4.81
CA LEU A 147 -4.30 -17.51 4.00
C LEU A 147 -4.01 -18.74 4.86
N GLU A 148 -3.08 -18.65 5.81
CA GLU A 148 -2.78 -19.75 6.73
C GLU A 148 -3.98 -20.08 7.63
N ARG A 149 -4.63 -19.07 8.23
CA ARG A 149 -5.81 -19.25 9.09
C ARG A 149 -6.92 -20.01 8.38
N HIS A 150 -7.10 -19.82 7.08
CA HIS A 150 -8.17 -20.42 6.29
C HIS A 150 -7.70 -21.59 5.40
N ALA A 151 -6.44 -22.02 5.51
CA ALA A 151 -5.86 -23.03 4.62
C ALA A 151 -6.58 -24.38 4.68
N SER A 152 -7.01 -24.84 5.87
CA SER A 152 -7.76 -26.11 6.02
C SER A 152 -9.11 -26.05 5.33
N VAL A 153 -9.86 -25.00 5.56
CA VAL A 153 -11.20 -24.80 4.93
C VAL A 153 -11.07 -24.67 3.41
N ALA A 154 -10.03 -23.98 2.93
CA ALA A 154 -9.76 -23.86 1.50
C ALA A 154 -9.44 -25.22 0.86
N ARG A 155 -8.60 -26.04 1.51
CA ARG A 155 -8.30 -27.41 1.04
C ARG A 155 -9.55 -28.30 0.97
N GLN A 156 -10.38 -28.28 2.01
CA GLN A 156 -11.66 -29.01 2.01
C GLN A 156 -12.58 -28.55 0.87
N ALA A 157 -12.69 -27.25 0.64
CA ALA A 157 -13.52 -26.70 -0.43
C ALA A 157 -13.03 -27.08 -1.84
N LEU A 158 -11.71 -27.31 -2.00
CA LEU A 158 -11.09 -27.75 -3.24
C LEU A 158 -11.05 -29.27 -3.39
N GLY A 159 -11.63 -30.05 -2.44
CA GLY A 159 -11.65 -31.50 -2.48
C GLY A 159 -10.32 -32.16 -2.10
N GLY A 160 -9.38 -31.40 -1.49
CA GLY A 160 -8.13 -31.93 -0.98
C GLY A 160 -8.33 -32.66 0.34
N SER A 161 -7.77 -33.90 0.48
CA SER A 161 -7.67 -34.56 1.77
C SER A 161 -6.52 -33.97 2.58
N ASP A 162 -6.63 -33.96 3.92
CA ASP A 162 -5.57 -33.45 4.85
C ASP A 162 -4.24 -34.24 4.79
N ALA A 163 -4.10 -35.18 3.84
CA ALA A 163 -2.96 -36.11 3.74
C ALA A 163 -1.73 -35.52 2.99
N ASP A 164 -1.88 -34.43 2.22
CA ASP A 164 -0.75 -33.77 1.59
C ASP A 164 -0.19 -32.68 2.49
N GLY A 165 0.60 -33.12 3.46
CA GLY A 165 1.41 -32.22 4.29
C GLY A 165 2.39 -31.42 3.43
N LEU A 166 2.39 -30.12 3.63
CA LEU A 166 3.42 -29.23 3.10
C LEU A 166 4.78 -29.70 3.64
N ALA A 167 5.58 -30.29 2.74
CA ALA A 167 7.02 -30.50 2.94
C ALA A 167 7.76 -29.17 2.69
#